data_978fb53794255d6ea95279c66cd10d2c
#
_entry.id   978fb53794255d6ea95279c66cd10d2c
#
_cell.length_a   1.000
_cell.length_b   1.000
_cell.length_c   1.000
_cell.angle_alpha   90.00
_cell.angle_beta   90.00
_cell.angle_gamma   90.00
#
_symmetry.space_group_name_H-M   'P 1'
#
loop_
_entity.id
_entity.type
_entity.pdbx_description
1 polymer ?
#
loop_
_entity_poly.entity_id
_entity_poly.type
_entity_poly.pdbx_seq_one_letter_code
_entity_poly.pdbx_strand_id
1 'polypeptide(L)' 'MFEIFIAKANIENFRGFISRENDPSKKEILKELLTVEQDKLAAALIAMSQTGTADEA' A
#
# COMPACT_ATOMS: atom_id res chain seq x y z
N MET A 1 -2.68 12.45 4.69
CA MET A 1 -2.96 11.62 5.86
C MET A 1 -3.97 10.52 5.57
N PHE A 2 -5.08 10.85 4.95
CA PHE A 2 -6.05 9.83 4.56
C PHE A 2 -5.45 8.76 3.65
N GLU A 3 -4.56 9.18 2.73
CA GLU A 3 -3.95 8.27 1.78
C GLU A 3 -3.15 7.18 2.46
N ILE A 4 -2.43 7.52 3.52
CA ILE A 4 -1.64 6.55 4.28
C ILE A 4 -2.56 5.59 5.01
N PHE A 5 -3.60 6.11 5.64
CA PHE A 5 -4.57 5.30 6.36
C PHE A 5 -5.27 4.32 5.42
N ILE A 6 -5.72 4.81 4.27
CA ILE A 6 -6.42 3.98 3.29
C ILE A 6 -5.48 2.93 2.71
N ALA A 7 -4.25 3.30 2.39
CA ALA A 7 -3.28 2.35 1.86
C ALA A 7 -2.97 1.24 2.85
N LYS A 8 -2.80 1.58 4.12
CA LYS A 8 -2.58 0.58 5.17
C LYS A 8 -3.76 -0.38 5.29
N ALA A 9 -4.98 0.15 5.28
CA ALA A 9 -6.18 -0.67 5.36
C ALA A 9 -6.28 -1.61 4.17
N ASN A 10 -5.99 -1.11 2.96
CA ASN A 10 -6.03 -1.93 1.76
C ASN A 10 -4.98 -3.04 1.81
N ILE A 11 -3.79 -2.73 2.29
CA ILE A 11 -2.72 -3.72 2.42
C ILE A 11 -3.16 -4.86 3.34
N GLU A 12 -3.74 -4.54 4.49
CA GLU A 12 -4.24 -5.56 5.41
C GLU A 12 -5.34 -6.40 4.77
N ASN A 13 -6.25 -5.76 4.04
CA ASN A 13 -7.32 -6.46 3.36
C ASN A 13 -6.78 -7.42 2.30
N PHE A 14 -5.83 -6.96 1.49
CA PHE A 14 -5.24 -7.82 0.46
C PHE A 14 -4.47 -9.00 1.06
N ARG A 15 -3.77 -8.79 2.14
CA ARG A 15 -3.08 -9.89 2.84
C ARG A 15 -4.07 -10.94 3.30
N GLY A 16 -5.21 -10.51 3.83
CA GLY A 16 -6.27 -11.42 4.24
C GLY A 16 -6.85 -12.19 3.05
N PHE A 17 -7.10 -11.51 1.95
CA PHE A 17 -7.61 -12.14 0.74
C PHE A 17 -6.62 -13.18 0.19
N ILE A 18 -5.34 -12.82 0.15
CA ILE A 18 -4.29 -13.71 -0.34
C ILE A 18 -4.23 -14.98 0.51
N SER A 19 -4.30 -14.84 1.82
CA SER A 19 -4.21 -15.99 2.72
C SER A 19 -5.39 -16.95 2.57
N ARG A 20 -6.55 -16.43 2.12
CA ARG A 20 -7.75 -17.25 1.96
C ARG A 20 -7.97 -17.73 0.53
N GLU A 21 -7.22 -17.21 -0.44
CA GLU A 21 -7.41 -17.56 -1.83
C GLU A 21 -6.68 -18.86 -2.16
N ASN A 22 -7.42 -19.79 -2.79
CA ASN A 22 -6.88 -21.09 -3.19
C ASN A 22 -6.48 -21.16 -4.66
N ASP A 23 -7.01 -20.24 -5.48
CA ASP A 23 -6.71 -20.22 -6.91
C ASP A 23 -5.40 -19.49 -7.15
N PRO A 24 -4.37 -20.17 -7.71
CA PRO A 24 -3.06 -19.54 -7.94
C PRO A 24 -3.14 -18.29 -8.83
N SER A 25 -4.01 -18.30 -9.83
CA SER A 25 -4.15 -17.15 -10.74
C SER A 25 -4.70 -15.92 -10.03
N LYS A 26 -5.73 -16.13 -9.22
CA LYS A 26 -6.32 -15.04 -8.44
C LYS A 26 -5.36 -14.56 -7.38
N LYS A 27 -4.64 -15.48 -6.76
CA LYS A 27 -3.66 -15.13 -5.74
C LYS A 27 -2.58 -14.24 -6.32
N GLU A 28 -2.14 -14.53 -7.53
CA GLU A 28 -1.13 -13.72 -8.21
C GLU A 28 -1.62 -12.31 -8.48
N ILE A 29 -2.87 -12.17 -8.92
CA ILE A 29 -3.48 -10.86 -9.15
C ILE A 29 -3.55 -10.07 -7.84
N LEU A 30 -3.95 -10.74 -6.76
CA LEU A 30 -4.02 -10.09 -5.45
C LEU A 30 -2.65 -9.63 -4.98
N LYS A 31 -1.61 -10.41 -5.24
CA LYS A 31 -0.23 -10.03 -4.89
C LYS A 31 0.22 -8.80 -5.67
N GLU A 32 -0.15 -8.70 -6.94
CA GLU A 32 0.15 -7.53 -7.74
C GLU A 32 -0.54 -6.28 -7.19
N LEU A 33 -1.81 -6.42 -6.82
CA LEU A 33 -2.56 -5.32 -6.23
C LEU A 33 -1.96 -4.90 -4.89
N LEU A 34 -1.52 -5.87 -4.09
CA LEU A 34 -0.84 -5.59 -2.84
C LEU A 34 0.43 -4.76 -3.07
N THR A 35 1.22 -5.13 -4.08
CA THR A 35 2.43 -4.40 -4.41
C THR A 35 2.12 -2.96 -4.79
N VAL A 36 1.07 -2.75 -5.59
CA VAL A 36 0.64 -1.40 -5.97
C VAL A 36 0.30 -0.56 -4.74
N GLU A 37 -0.42 -1.14 -3.79
CA GLU A 37 -0.79 -0.42 -2.58
C GLU A 37 0.44 -0.12 -1.70
N GLN A 38 1.37 -1.06 -1.63
CA GLN A 38 2.61 -0.84 -0.89
C GLN A 38 3.43 0.28 -1.52
N ASP A 39 3.47 0.35 -2.84
CA ASP A 39 4.16 1.42 -3.55
C ASP A 39 3.50 2.78 -3.29
N LYS A 40 2.17 2.81 -3.27
CA LYS A 40 1.43 4.03 -2.95
C LYS A 40 1.73 4.50 -1.54
N LEU A 41 1.77 3.58 -0.59
CA LEU A 41 2.10 3.91 0.79
C LEU A 41 3.51 4.48 0.89
N ALA A 42 4.47 3.84 0.25
CA ALA A 42 5.85 4.32 0.26
C ALA A 42 5.96 5.72 -0.34
N ALA A 43 5.27 5.96 -1.45
CA ALA A 43 5.27 7.27 -2.10
C ALA A 43 4.66 8.34 -1.20
N ALA A 44 3.58 8.01 -0.50
CA ALA A 44 2.93 8.95 0.40
C ALA A 44 3.83 9.31 1.59
N LEU A 45 4.54 8.32 2.12
CA LEU A 45 5.46 8.56 3.22
C LEU A 45 6.65 9.41 2.79
N ILE A 46 7.18 9.16 1.60
CA ILE A 46 8.27 9.96 1.04
C ILE A 46 7.80 11.41 0.82
N ALA A 47 6.61 11.58 0.26
CA ALA A 47 6.05 12.91 0.02
C ALA A 47 5.91 13.70 1.32
N MET A 48 5.43 13.06 2.37
CA MET A 48 5.33 13.68 3.68
C MET A 48 6.70 14.13 4.20
N SER A 49 7.67 13.25 4.08
CA SER A 49 9.02 13.52 4.54
C SER A 49 9.65 14.70 3.79
N GLN A 50 9.47 14.72 2.47
CA GLN A 50 10.00 15.79 1.64
C GLN A 50 9.33 17.13 1.94
N THR A 51 8.02 17.12 2.17
CA THR A 51 7.30 18.32 2.53
C THR A 51 7.82 18.90 3.84
N GLY A 52 8.05 18.08 4.82
CA GLY A 52 8.63 18.52 6.08
C GLY A 52 10.01 19.10 5.90
N THR A 53 10.83 18.46 5.09
CA THR A 53 12.18 18.95 4.79
C THR A 53 12.14 20.29 4.06
N ALA A 54 11.23 20.41 3.11
CA ALA A 54 11.08 21.65 2.35
C ALA A 54 10.68 22.81 3.26
N ASP A 55 9.85 22.57 4.24
CA ASP A 55 9.42 23.61 5.16
C ASP A 55 10.57 24.13 6.00
N GLU A 56 11.51 23.29 6.30
CA GLU A 56 12.69 23.69 7.08
C GLU A 56 13.67 24.51 6.26
N ALA A 57 13.70 24.27 4.99
CA ALA A 57 14.61 24.95 4.11
C ALA A 57 14.15 26.37 3.83
#